data_0d4e51f839cda73d590702e468f86f0d
#
_entry.id   0d4e51f839cda73d590702e468f86f0d
#
_cell.length_a   1.000
_cell.length_b   1.000
_cell.length_c   1.000
_cell.angle_alpha   90.00
_cell.angle_beta   90.00
_cell.angle_gamma   90.00
#
_symmetry.space_group_name_H-M   'P 1'
#
loop_
_entity.id
_entity.type
_entity.pdbx_description
1 polymer ?
#
loop_
_entity_poly.entity_id
_entity_poly.type
_entity_poly.pdbx_seq_one_letter_code
_entity_poly.pdbx_strand_id
1 'polypeptide(L)' 'MKHDWIKIYTSNDFYKSELVKQALIDNEIDAVIMNKQGFPYQIGEVEVYINGSHFQQAIEIIIKNEL' A
#
# COMPACT_ATOMS: atom_id res chain seq x y z
N MET A 1 -17.10 12.48 6.23
CA MET A 1 -16.51 12.08 6.30
C MET A 1 -15.40 12.01 6.47
N LYS A 2 -14.84 11.43 6.70
CA LYS A 2 -13.64 11.47 6.89
C LYS A 2 -12.94 10.65 6.06
N HIS A 3 -11.92 10.93 5.58
CA HIS A 3 -11.06 10.14 4.75
C HIS A 3 -9.93 9.67 5.63
N ASP A 4 -10.20 8.62 6.35
CA ASP A 4 -9.19 8.09 7.25
C ASP A 4 -8.28 7.16 6.46
N TRP A 5 -7.11 7.65 6.13
CA TRP A 5 -6.12 6.85 5.43
C TRP A 5 -5.39 5.97 6.43
N ILE A 6 -5.37 4.67 6.16
CA ILE A 6 -4.70 3.73 7.04
C ILE A 6 -3.63 2.97 6.27
N LYS A 7 -2.59 2.59 7.00
CA LYS A 7 -1.51 1.82 6.41
C LYS A 7 -1.95 0.37 6.30
N ILE A 8 -1.91 -0.18 5.08
CA ILE A 8 -2.35 -1.53 4.83
C ILE A 8 -1.18 -2.45 4.54
N TYR A 9 -0.03 -1.91 4.21
CA TYR A 9 1.11 -2.72 3.82
C TYR A 9 2.38 -1.91 3.99
N THR A 10 3.46 -2.59 4.38
CA THR A 10 4.76 -1.93 4.48
C THR A 10 5.83 -2.94 4.05
N SER A 11 6.89 -2.42 3.45
CA SER A 11 7.98 -3.24 2.96
C SER A 11 9.19 -2.35 2.78
N ASN A 12 10.38 -2.94 2.81
CA ASN A 12 11.58 -2.19 2.45
C ASN A 12 11.89 -2.32 0.96
N ASP A 13 10.98 -2.95 0.21
CA ASP A 13 11.15 -3.15 -1.23
C ASP A 13 10.12 -2.29 -1.95
N PHE A 14 10.59 -1.22 -2.58
CA PHE A 14 9.70 -0.30 -3.27
C PHE A 14 8.90 -1.01 -4.36
N TYR A 15 9.54 -1.92 -5.07
CA TYR A 15 8.87 -2.62 -6.16
C TYR A 15 7.68 -3.43 -5.64
N LYS A 16 7.87 -4.14 -4.53
CA LYS A 16 6.77 -4.91 -3.96
C LYS A 16 5.63 -4.00 -3.53
N SER A 17 5.94 -2.85 -2.96
CA SER A 17 4.91 -1.91 -2.55
C SER A 17 4.15 -1.38 -3.74
N GLU A 18 4.83 -1.18 -4.86
CA GLU A 18 4.16 -0.75 -6.09
C GLU A 18 3.21 -1.83 -6.59
N LEU A 19 3.61 -3.10 -6.49
CA LEU A 19 2.73 -4.19 -6.90
C LEU A 19 1.47 -4.22 -6.06
N VAL A 20 1.61 -4.01 -4.75
CA VAL A 20 0.45 -3.98 -3.86
C VAL A 20 -0.46 -2.81 -4.24
N LYS A 21 0.12 -1.62 -4.42
CA LYS A 21 -0.67 -0.47 -4.79
C LYS A 21 -1.42 -0.72 -6.09
N GLN A 22 -0.73 -1.27 -7.09
CA GLN A 22 -1.35 -1.48 -8.39
C GLN A 22 -2.49 -2.50 -8.31
N ALA A 23 -2.31 -3.57 -7.53
CA ALA A 23 -3.37 -4.56 -7.36
C ALA A 23 -4.61 -3.93 -6.74
N LEU A 24 -4.41 -3.02 -5.78
CA LEU A 24 -5.53 -2.35 -5.15
C LEU A 24 -6.24 -1.44 -6.12
N ILE A 25 -5.48 -0.66 -6.89
CA ILE A 25 -6.07 0.25 -7.86
C ILE A 25 -6.82 -0.52 -8.94
N ASP A 26 -6.27 -1.66 -9.37
CA ASP A 26 -6.93 -2.49 -10.37
C ASP A 26 -8.27 -3.02 -9.87
N ASN A 27 -8.46 -3.06 -8.57
CA ASN A 27 -9.72 -3.48 -7.96
C ASN A 27 -10.53 -2.29 -7.46
N GLU A 28 -10.23 -1.12 -8.00
CA GLU A 28 -11.00 0.11 -7.75
C GLU A 28 -10.90 0.58 -6.31
N ILE A 29 -9.78 0.30 -5.66
CA ILE A 29 -9.49 0.83 -4.34
C ILE A 29 -8.37 1.84 -4.49
N ASP A 30 -8.63 3.09 -4.14
CA ASP A 30 -7.61 4.12 -4.20
C ASP A 30 -6.52 3.80 -3.19
N ALA A 31 -5.28 3.85 -3.63
CA ALA A 31 -4.14 3.58 -2.77
C ALA A 31 -3.04 4.58 -3.07
N VAL A 32 -2.29 4.95 -2.03
CA VAL A 32 -1.15 5.84 -2.20
C VAL A 32 0.05 5.22 -1.52
N ILE A 33 1.22 5.55 -2.04
CA ILE A 33 2.47 5.08 -1.48
C ILE A 33 3.15 6.25 -0.76
N MET A 34 3.66 5.98 0.41
CA MET A 34 4.54 6.89 1.09
C MET A 34 5.91 6.25 1.16
N ASN A 35 6.86 6.82 0.42
CA ASN A 35 8.20 6.27 0.35
C ASN A 35 9.07 7.00 1.36
N LYS A 36 9.48 6.28 2.40
CA LYS A 36 10.31 6.84 3.45
C LYS A 36 11.76 6.48 3.29
N GLN A 37 12.14 5.87 2.16
CA GLN A 37 13.52 5.53 1.92
C GLN A 37 14.31 6.80 1.60
N GLY A 38 15.44 6.94 2.27
CA GLY A 38 16.24 8.15 2.14
C GLY A 38 17.35 8.00 1.11
N PHE A 39 17.60 9.12 0.45
CA PHE A 39 18.73 9.19 -0.45
C PHE A 39 19.97 9.55 0.38
N PRO A 40 21.17 8.97 0.07
CA PRO A 40 21.47 8.15 -1.10
C PRO A 40 21.35 6.65 -0.87
N TYR A 41 21.07 6.22 0.36
CA TYR A 41 21.15 4.80 0.67
C TYR A 41 19.84 4.07 0.47
N GLN A 42 18.76 4.80 0.36
CA GLN A 42 17.44 4.21 0.19
C GLN A 42 17.12 3.20 1.29
N ILE A 43 17.45 3.57 2.52
CA ILE A 43 17.15 2.77 3.68
C ILE A 43 15.86 3.31 4.28
N GLY A 44 14.99 2.40 4.70
CA GLY A 44 13.73 2.79 5.28
C GLY A 44 12.61 1.99 4.67
N GLU A 45 11.39 2.34 5.05
CA GLU A 45 10.22 1.59 4.65
C GLU A 45 9.40 2.34 3.62
N VAL A 46 8.72 1.57 2.79
CA VAL A 46 7.74 2.09 1.85
C VAL A 46 6.39 1.60 2.34
N GLU A 47 5.45 2.52 2.49
CA GLU A 47 4.14 2.22 3.07
C GLU A 47 3.05 2.46 2.05
N VAL A 48 2.05 1.60 2.05
CA VAL A 48 0.89 1.74 1.18
C VAL A 48 -0.32 2.04 2.05
N TYR A 49 -1.04 3.09 1.72
CA TYR A 49 -2.20 3.54 2.47
C TYR A 49 -3.45 3.47 1.62
N ILE A 50 -4.55 3.15 2.26
CA ILE A 50 -5.86 3.16 1.62
C ILE A 50 -6.86 3.84 2.53
N ASN A 51 -8.03 4.15 1.99
CA ASN A 51 -9.12 4.63 2.82
C ASN A 51 -9.63 3.47 3.67
N GLY A 52 -9.82 3.72 4.96
CA GLY A 52 -10.19 2.66 5.89
C GLY A 52 -11.51 1.97 5.57
N SER A 53 -12.38 2.63 4.82
CA SER A 53 -13.66 2.00 4.46
C SER A 53 -13.47 0.78 3.56
N HIS A 54 -12.29 0.63 2.96
CA HIS A 54 -12.00 -0.50 2.07
C HIS A 54 -11.05 -1.50 2.71
N PHE A 55 -10.89 -1.43 4.02
CA PHE A 55 -9.86 -2.23 4.69
C PHE A 55 -10.01 -3.72 4.42
N GLN A 56 -11.21 -4.26 4.65
CA GLN A 56 -11.41 -5.69 4.49
C GLN A 56 -11.20 -6.15 3.06
N GLN A 57 -11.72 -5.38 2.13
CA GLN A 57 -11.57 -5.71 0.73
C GLN A 57 -10.09 -5.70 0.31
N ALA A 58 -9.35 -4.72 0.82
CA ALA A 58 -7.93 -4.61 0.51
C ALA A 58 -7.15 -5.79 1.05
N ILE A 59 -7.44 -6.21 2.27
CA ILE A 59 -6.78 -7.36 2.87
C ILE A 59 -7.01 -8.60 2.01
N GLU A 60 -8.23 -8.81 1.55
CA GLU A 60 -8.55 -9.96 0.72
C GLU A 60 -7.78 -9.94 -0.60
N ILE A 61 -7.63 -8.75 -1.18
CA ILE A 61 -6.91 -8.62 -2.44
C ILE A 61 -5.45 -8.98 -2.24
N ILE A 62 -4.84 -8.48 -1.17
CA ILE A 62 -3.44 -8.75 -0.90
C ILE A 62 -3.21 -10.23 -0.69
N ILE A 63 -4.07 -10.88 0.08
CA ILE A 63 -3.94 -12.30 0.35
C ILE A 63 -4.15 -13.12 -0.91
N LYS A 64 -5.17 -12.78 -1.68
CA LYS A 64 -5.51 -13.53 -2.87
C LYS A 64 -4.38 -13.48 -3.89
N ASN A 65 -3.69 -12.37 -3.98
CA ASN A 65 -2.60 -12.22 -4.94
C ASN A 65 -1.24 -12.58 -4.36
N GLU A 66 -1.22 -13.04 -3.13
CA GLU A 66 0.01 -13.48 -2.47
C GLU A 66 1.06 -12.37 -2.42
N LEU A 67 0.59 -11.19 -2.14
CA LEU A 67 1.49 -10.03 -2.02
C LEU A 67 1.93 -9.80 -0.54
#